data_423622f027a78e21118e0df2ee5ff242
#
_entry.id   423622f027a78e21118e0df2ee5ff242
#
_cell.length_a   1.000
_cell.length_b   1.000
_cell.length_c   1.000
_cell.angle_alpha   90.00
_cell.angle_beta   90.00
_cell.angle_gamma   90.00
#
_symmetry.space_group_name_H-M   'P 1'
#
loop_
_entity.id
_entity.type
_entity.pdbx_description
1 polymer ?
#
loop_
_entity_poly.entity_id
_entity_poly.type
_entity_poly.pdbx_seq_one_letter_code
_entity_poly.pdbx_strand_id
1 'polypeptide(L)'
;MSSAVVMDLDSVPARAVLQALPQPVMVLDEARRIQFVNYAAEAFFGASLSVLTRQSLDDLIAFGSPIISLVETVVQRHAPMTEYRVRVGSSRFGDERIADVFASPISDTDGRVAVLIQERTMADKIDRQMVSRGAARSVTGLASMLAHEIKN
;
A
#
# COMPACT_ATOMS: atom_id res chain seq x y z
N MET A 1 30.53 -12.33 22.33
CA MET A 1 29.51 -13.36 22.17
C MET A 1 28.32 -12.84 21.41
N SER A 2 27.98 -13.54 20.37
CA SER A 2 26.90 -13.17 19.46
C SER A 2 25.51 -13.12 20.14
N SER A 3 25.35 -13.79 21.28
CA SER A 3 24.09 -13.77 22.02
C SER A 3 23.69 -12.37 22.53
N ALA A 4 24.65 -11.48 22.71
CA ALA A 4 24.36 -10.08 23.09
C ALA A 4 23.71 -9.28 21.95
N VAL A 5 23.76 -9.79 20.72
CA VAL A 5 23.23 -9.14 19.53
C VAL A 5 21.82 -9.58 19.21
N VAL A 6 21.30 -10.61 19.89
CA VAL A 6 19.92 -11.06 19.67
C VAL A 6 18.97 -10.00 20.20
N MET A 7 18.30 -9.31 19.29
CA MET A 7 17.28 -8.35 19.64
C MET A 7 16.07 -9.04 20.25
N ASP A 8 15.73 -8.64 21.47
CA ASP A 8 14.45 -8.99 22.06
C ASP A 8 13.38 -8.13 21.44
N LEU A 9 12.75 -8.63 20.39
CA LEU A 9 11.68 -7.88 19.70
C LEU A 9 10.45 -7.71 20.59
N ASP A 10 10.30 -8.54 21.61
CA ASP A 10 9.18 -8.38 22.55
C ASP A 10 9.35 -7.16 23.45
N SER A 11 10.58 -6.64 23.59
CA SER A 11 10.83 -5.41 24.34
C SER A 11 10.46 -4.14 23.57
N VAL A 12 10.28 -4.24 22.25
CA VAL A 12 9.91 -3.09 21.42
C VAL A 12 8.39 -3.08 21.22
N PRO A 13 7.70 -2.02 21.68
CA PRO A 13 6.26 -1.94 21.46
C PRO A 13 5.92 -1.92 19.98
N ALA A 14 5.05 -2.83 19.55
CA ALA A 14 4.62 -2.88 18.14
C ALA A 14 4.01 -1.56 17.68
N ARG A 15 3.28 -0.88 18.54
CA ARG A 15 2.71 0.43 18.26
C ARG A 15 3.79 1.46 17.92
N ALA A 16 4.89 1.47 18.67
CA ALA A 16 6.00 2.40 18.43
C ALA A 16 6.64 2.13 17.06
N VAL A 17 6.78 0.88 16.67
CA VAL A 17 7.28 0.50 15.34
C VAL A 17 6.36 1.02 14.24
N LEU A 18 5.05 0.81 14.38
CA LEU A 18 4.07 1.28 13.41
C LEU A 18 4.07 2.81 13.29
N GLN A 19 4.24 3.51 14.41
CA GLN A 19 4.32 4.98 14.41
C GLN A 19 5.61 5.52 13.80
N ALA A 20 6.67 4.73 13.77
CA ALA A 20 7.93 5.11 13.15
C ALA A 20 7.92 4.99 11.63
N LEU A 21 6.95 4.27 11.06
CA LEU A 21 6.87 4.07 9.62
C LEU A 21 6.37 5.34 8.92
N PRO A 22 7.05 5.77 7.84
CA PRO A 22 6.62 6.94 7.09
C PRO A 22 5.43 6.68 6.17
N GLN A 23 5.12 5.42 5.90
CA GLN A 23 3.96 5.04 5.10
C GLN A 23 2.70 4.93 5.96
N PRO A 24 1.54 5.33 5.45
CA PRO A 24 0.27 5.09 6.13
C PRO A 24 0.03 3.60 6.34
N VAL A 25 -0.26 3.24 7.59
CA VAL A 25 -0.62 1.87 7.97
C VAL A 25 -1.92 1.90 8.74
N MET A 26 -2.83 1.01 8.41
CA MET A 26 -4.04 0.79 9.20
C MET A 26 -4.26 -0.69 9.46
N VAL A 27 -4.91 -0.96 10.56
CA VAL A 27 -5.35 -2.31 10.93
C VAL A 27 -6.87 -2.32 10.89
N LEU A 28 -7.42 -3.29 10.17
CA LEU A 28 -8.85 -3.47 10.02
C LEU A 28 -9.27 -4.77 10.70
N ASP A 29 -10.49 -4.80 11.21
CA ASP A 29 -11.10 -6.05 11.66
C ASP A 29 -11.77 -6.79 10.49
N GLU A 30 -12.39 -7.92 10.77
CA GLU A 30 -13.07 -8.76 9.78
C GLU A 30 -14.22 -8.04 9.05
N ALA A 31 -14.81 -7.03 9.68
CA ALA A 31 -15.87 -6.21 9.10
C ALA A 31 -15.34 -4.94 8.44
N ARG A 32 -14.04 -4.85 8.26
CA ARG A 32 -13.32 -3.68 7.69
C ARG A 32 -13.45 -2.42 8.53
N ARG A 33 -13.71 -2.57 9.83
CA ARG A 33 -13.69 -1.44 10.75
C ARG A 33 -12.26 -1.10 11.09
N ILE A 34 -11.96 0.19 11.16
CA ILE A 34 -10.61 0.67 11.45
C ILE A 34 -10.32 0.50 12.95
N GLN A 35 -9.33 -0.33 13.26
CA GLN A 35 -8.90 -0.62 14.62
C GLN A 35 -7.73 0.25 15.05
N PHE A 36 -6.85 0.56 14.11
CA PHE A 36 -5.64 1.34 14.35
C PHE A 36 -5.19 2.03 13.07
N VAL A 37 -4.64 3.23 13.22
CA VAL A 37 -3.92 3.95 12.17
C VAL A 37 -2.67 4.57 12.78
N ASN A 38 -1.57 4.56 12.03
CA ASN A 38 -0.35 5.24 12.48
C ASN A 38 -0.40 6.74 12.15
N TYR A 39 0.60 7.48 12.61
CA TYR A 39 0.65 8.94 12.37
C TYR A 39 0.67 9.29 10.89
N ALA A 40 1.38 8.49 10.08
CA ALA A 40 1.39 8.70 8.64
C ALA A 40 -0.01 8.56 8.01
N ALA A 41 -0.81 7.61 8.50
CA ALA A 41 -2.19 7.43 8.05
C ALA A 41 -3.10 8.59 8.50
N GLU A 42 -2.92 9.07 9.72
CA GLU A 42 -3.65 10.26 10.19
C GLU A 42 -3.39 11.46 9.28
N ALA A 43 -2.11 11.68 8.93
CA ALA A 43 -1.73 12.76 8.02
C ALA A 43 -2.29 12.54 6.61
N PHE A 44 -2.25 11.32 6.13
CA PHE A 44 -2.74 10.96 4.78
C PHE A 44 -4.25 11.18 4.65
N PHE A 45 -5.02 10.76 5.64
CA PHE A 45 -6.48 10.89 5.63
C PHE A 45 -6.98 12.20 6.24
N GLY A 46 -6.10 13.00 6.84
CA GLY A 46 -6.46 14.27 7.44
C GLY A 46 -7.39 14.15 8.64
N ALA A 47 -7.31 13.05 9.37
CA ALA A 47 -8.17 12.79 10.52
C ALA A 47 -7.40 12.02 11.60
N SER A 48 -7.79 12.22 12.86
CA SER A 48 -7.15 11.59 14.00
C SER A 48 -7.56 10.11 14.15
N LEU A 49 -6.74 9.36 14.88
CA LEU A 49 -7.04 7.98 15.25
C LEU A 49 -8.44 7.85 15.86
N SER A 50 -8.80 8.76 16.77
CA SER A 50 -10.10 8.70 17.45
C SER A 50 -11.27 8.91 16.48
N VAL A 51 -11.08 9.69 15.43
CA VAL A 51 -12.10 9.88 14.39
C VAL A 51 -12.15 8.68 13.46
N LEU A 52 -10.99 8.21 13.02
CA LEU A 52 -10.88 7.11 12.04
C LEU A 52 -11.36 5.77 12.62
N THR A 53 -11.13 5.50 13.91
CA THR A 53 -11.57 4.25 14.54
C THR A 53 -13.08 4.15 14.72
N ARG A 54 -13.81 5.23 14.49
CA ARG A 54 -15.29 5.21 14.46
C ARG A 54 -15.83 4.86 13.07
N GLN A 55 -14.97 4.67 12.11
CA GLN A 55 -15.35 4.45 10.71
C GLN A 55 -14.90 3.06 10.25
N SER A 56 -15.53 2.61 9.18
CA SER A 56 -15.06 1.47 8.41
C SER A 56 -14.28 1.95 7.19
N LEU A 57 -13.56 1.04 6.56
CA LEU A 57 -12.90 1.32 5.29
C LEU A 57 -13.92 1.79 4.24
N ASP A 58 -15.11 1.21 4.27
CA ASP A 58 -16.20 1.53 3.33
C ASP A 58 -16.68 2.99 3.46
N ASP A 59 -16.59 3.56 4.67
CA ASP A 59 -16.93 4.97 4.91
C ASP A 59 -15.82 5.91 4.46
N LEU A 60 -14.57 5.45 4.53
CA LEU A 60 -13.39 6.27 4.27
C LEU A 60 -13.04 6.31 2.79
N ILE A 61 -13.26 5.23 2.08
CA ILE A 61 -12.84 5.04 0.70
C ILE A 61 -14.07 4.92 -0.19
N ALA A 62 -13.97 5.46 -1.41
CA ALA A 62 -15.09 5.49 -2.34
C ALA A 62 -15.58 4.08 -2.68
N PHE A 63 -16.89 3.96 -2.83
CA PHE A 63 -17.54 2.72 -3.26
C PHE A 63 -16.95 2.25 -4.61
N GLY A 64 -16.70 0.96 -4.70
CA GLY A 64 -16.09 0.38 -5.91
C GLY A 64 -14.58 0.52 -5.97
N SER A 65 -13.94 1.06 -4.95
CA SER A 65 -12.48 1.13 -4.89
C SER A 65 -11.85 -0.27 -4.91
N PRO A 66 -10.76 -0.46 -5.66
CA PRO A 66 -10.01 -1.72 -5.64
C PRO A 66 -9.49 -2.11 -4.25
N ILE A 67 -9.35 -1.14 -3.34
CA ILE A 67 -8.86 -1.40 -1.98
C ILE A 67 -9.85 -2.27 -1.20
N ILE A 68 -11.13 -2.04 -1.34
CA ILE A 68 -12.16 -2.83 -0.65
C ILE A 68 -12.11 -4.28 -1.15
N SER A 69 -12.06 -4.48 -2.46
CA SER A 69 -11.95 -5.80 -3.07
C SER A 69 -10.65 -6.50 -2.66
N LEU A 70 -9.55 -5.75 -2.58
CA LEU A 70 -8.25 -6.27 -2.15
C LEU A 70 -8.34 -6.82 -0.73
N VAL A 71 -8.89 -6.07 0.20
CA VAL A 71 -9.06 -6.48 1.60
C VAL A 71 -9.96 -7.71 1.71
N GLU A 72 -11.07 -7.73 1.00
CA GLU A 72 -11.96 -8.88 0.97
C GLU A 72 -11.25 -10.14 0.48
N THR A 73 -10.46 -10.02 -0.59
CA THR A 73 -9.71 -11.13 -1.15
C THR A 73 -8.63 -11.64 -0.19
N VAL A 74 -7.93 -10.74 0.50
CA VAL A 74 -6.93 -11.10 1.51
C VAL A 74 -7.57 -11.88 2.65
N VAL A 75 -8.73 -11.46 3.12
CA VAL A 75 -9.47 -12.18 4.16
C VAL A 75 -9.86 -13.59 3.69
N GLN A 76 -10.36 -13.71 2.48
CA GLN A 76 -10.80 -14.99 1.91
C GLN A 76 -9.64 -15.95 1.66
N ARG A 77 -8.54 -15.45 1.12
CA ARG A 77 -7.40 -16.27 0.71
C ARG A 77 -6.36 -16.48 1.81
N HIS A 78 -6.43 -15.75 2.90
CA HIS A 78 -5.44 -15.77 3.98
C HIS A 78 -4.01 -15.56 3.48
N ALA A 79 -3.83 -14.70 2.49
CA ALA A 79 -2.55 -14.44 1.85
C ALA A 79 -2.37 -12.94 1.58
N PRO A 80 -1.12 -12.42 1.70
CA PRO A 80 -0.86 -11.04 1.35
C PRO A 80 -1.06 -10.78 -0.13
N MET A 81 -1.57 -9.60 -0.45
CA MET A 81 -1.79 -9.17 -1.83
C MET A 81 -1.44 -7.70 -1.97
N THR A 82 -1.12 -7.31 -3.19
CA THR A 82 -0.79 -5.93 -3.54
C THR A 82 -1.63 -5.48 -4.73
N GLU A 83 -2.12 -4.26 -4.64
CA GLU A 83 -2.77 -3.59 -5.77
C GLU A 83 -1.95 -2.37 -6.13
N TYR A 84 -1.54 -2.26 -7.38
CA TYR A 84 -0.68 -1.17 -7.85
C TYR A 84 -1.50 -0.06 -8.49
N ARG A 85 -1.04 1.18 -8.32
CA ARG A 85 -1.62 2.37 -8.97
C ARG A 85 -3.10 2.54 -8.67
N VAL A 86 -3.44 2.46 -7.42
CA VAL A 86 -4.81 2.66 -6.96
C VAL A 86 -5.04 4.15 -6.73
N ARG A 87 -6.16 4.64 -7.20
CA ARG A 87 -6.62 5.98 -6.86
C ARG A 87 -7.23 5.94 -5.47
N VAL A 88 -6.61 6.68 -4.56
CA VAL A 88 -7.09 6.80 -3.19
C VAL A 88 -7.54 8.23 -2.99
N GLY A 89 -8.82 8.39 -2.80
CA GLY A 89 -9.42 9.68 -2.51
C GLY A 89 -10.72 9.45 -1.77
N SER A 90 -11.06 10.39 -0.92
CA SER A 90 -12.38 10.42 -0.33
C SER A 90 -13.02 11.74 -0.69
N SER A 91 -14.36 11.76 -0.66
CA SER A 91 -15.13 12.98 -0.86
C SER A 91 -14.79 14.08 0.16
N ARG A 92 -14.10 13.72 1.24
CA ARG A 92 -13.67 14.65 2.29
C ARG A 92 -12.36 15.37 1.98
N PHE A 93 -11.51 14.79 1.12
CA PHE A 93 -10.13 15.28 0.95
C PHE A 93 -9.89 15.97 -0.40
N GLY A 94 -10.85 15.95 -1.29
CA GLY A 94 -10.81 16.71 -2.55
C GLY A 94 -9.79 16.27 -3.58
N ASP A 95 -8.65 15.71 -3.15
CA ASP A 95 -7.56 15.33 -4.04
C ASP A 95 -7.40 13.82 -4.11
N GLU A 96 -7.51 13.27 -5.32
CA GLU A 96 -7.14 11.88 -5.57
C GLU A 96 -5.63 11.74 -5.59
N ARG A 97 -5.13 10.78 -4.82
CA ARG A 97 -3.73 10.39 -4.81
C ARG A 97 -3.59 9.01 -5.41
N ILE A 98 -2.48 8.77 -6.09
CA ILE A 98 -2.17 7.47 -6.64
C ILE A 98 -1.19 6.77 -5.70
N ALA A 99 -1.53 5.56 -5.30
CA ALA A 99 -0.74 4.80 -4.35
C ALA A 99 -0.70 3.31 -4.72
N ASP A 100 0.34 2.64 -4.27
CA ASP A 100 0.37 1.18 -4.20
C ASP A 100 -0.18 0.77 -2.84
N VAL A 101 -1.04 -0.23 -2.81
CA VAL A 101 -1.70 -0.67 -1.59
C VAL A 101 -1.36 -2.14 -1.33
N PHE A 102 -0.80 -2.38 -0.15
CA PHE A 102 -0.43 -3.71 0.32
C PHE A 102 -1.38 -4.10 1.44
N ALA A 103 -1.93 -5.29 1.36
CA ALA A 103 -2.78 -5.82 2.41
C ALA A 103 -2.31 -7.22 2.79
N SER A 104 -2.29 -7.49 4.08
CA SER A 104 -1.83 -8.77 4.60
C SER A 104 -2.69 -9.20 5.79
N PRO A 105 -3.05 -10.48 5.88
CA PRO A 105 -3.69 -10.97 7.08
C PRO A 105 -2.71 -10.91 8.25
N ILE A 106 -3.21 -10.56 9.42
CA ILE A 106 -2.40 -10.57 10.64
C ILE A 106 -2.54 -11.94 11.27
N SER A 107 -1.41 -12.65 11.38
CA SER A 107 -1.37 -13.99 11.96
C SER A 107 -1.90 -14.00 13.39
N ASP A 108 -2.53 -15.10 13.76
CA ASP A 108 -3.08 -15.33 15.10
C ASP A 108 -4.16 -14.33 15.50
N THR A 109 -4.83 -13.74 14.52
CA THR A 109 -5.99 -12.88 14.75
C THR A 109 -7.21 -13.37 13.98
N ASP A 110 -8.40 -13.03 14.46
CA ASP A 110 -9.64 -13.45 13.83
C ASP A 110 -10.00 -12.52 12.66
N GLY A 111 -9.32 -12.72 11.52
CA GLY A 111 -9.64 -12.00 10.29
C GLY A 111 -9.18 -10.55 10.25
N ARG A 112 -8.25 -10.14 11.10
CA ARG A 112 -7.67 -8.80 11.05
C ARG A 112 -6.70 -8.68 9.88
N VAL A 113 -6.69 -7.51 9.27
CA VAL A 113 -5.86 -7.22 8.09
C VAL A 113 -5.08 -5.94 8.33
N ALA A 114 -3.80 -5.98 8.01
CA ALA A 114 -2.95 -4.79 7.94
C ALA A 114 -2.95 -4.26 6.51
N VAL A 115 -3.15 -2.96 6.35
CA VAL A 115 -3.11 -2.27 5.07
C VAL A 115 -2.04 -1.20 5.12
N LEU A 116 -1.13 -1.23 4.16
CA LEU A 116 -0.08 -0.24 3.99
C LEU A 116 -0.28 0.47 2.67
N ILE A 117 -0.25 1.79 2.71
CA ILE A 117 -0.42 2.64 1.52
C ILE A 117 0.90 3.31 1.22
N GLN A 118 1.39 3.12 0.00
CA GLN A 118 2.59 3.79 -0.46
C GLN A 118 2.21 4.78 -1.56
N GLU A 119 2.12 6.05 -1.18
CA GLU A 119 1.81 7.10 -2.12
C GLU A 119 2.92 7.25 -3.16
N ARG A 120 2.53 7.39 -4.41
CA ARG A 120 3.47 7.66 -5.49
C ARG A 120 3.69 9.15 -5.60
N THR A 121 4.91 9.58 -5.33
CA THR A 121 5.32 10.97 -5.48
C THR A 121 5.55 11.31 -6.96
N MET A 122 5.62 12.59 -7.26
CA MET A 122 5.95 13.05 -8.61
C MET A 122 7.32 12.53 -9.07
N ALA A 123 8.28 12.44 -8.16
CA ALA A 123 9.60 11.87 -8.45
C ALA A 123 9.51 10.41 -8.87
N ASP A 124 8.74 9.60 -8.14
CA ASP A 124 8.51 8.19 -8.49
C ASP A 124 7.83 8.04 -9.85
N LYS A 125 6.86 8.92 -10.13
CA LYS A 125 6.18 8.93 -11.44
C LYS A 125 7.14 9.26 -12.57
N ILE A 126 8.01 10.23 -12.38
CA ILE A 126 9.00 10.64 -13.37
C ILE A 126 10.00 9.51 -13.61
N ASP A 127 10.57 8.92 -12.57
CA ASP A 127 11.52 7.82 -12.67
C ASP A 127 10.92 6.62 -13.42
N ARG A 128 9.70 6.24 -13.09
CA ARG A 128 9.01 5.14 -13.77
C ARG A 128 8.71 5.44 -15.24
N GLN A 129 8.32 6.66 -15.55
CA GLN A 129 8.13 7.07 -16.94
C GLN A 129 9.45 7.01 -17.72
N MET A 130 10.55 7.44 -17.13
CA MET A 130 11.87 7.37 -17.76
C MET A 130 12.30 5.91 -17.97
N VAL A 131 12.15 5.05 -16.98
CA VAL A 131 12.47 3.63 -17.10
C VAL A 131 11.59 2.97 -18.17
N SER A 132 10.30 3.24 -18.16
CA SER A 132 9.37 2.71 -19.17
C SER A 132 9.72 3.18 -20.58
N ARG A 133 10.04 4.46 -20.74
CA ARG A 133 10.48 5.02 -22.04
C ARG A 133 11.79 4.40 -22.49
N GLY A 134 12.74 4.23 -21.59
CA GLY A 134 14.01 3.58 -21.87
C GLY A 134 13.83 2.14 -22.31
N ALA A 135 13.02 1.37 -21.60
CA ALA A 135 12.70 0.00 -21.96
C ALA A 135 11.97 -0.09 -23.31
N ALA A 136 11.00 0.79 -23.55
CA ALA A 136 10.27 0.85 -24.81
C ALA A 136 11.20 1.19 -25.98
N ARG A 137 12.09 2.14 -25.80
CA ARG A 137 13.10 2.48 -26.82
C ARG A 137 14.04 1.33 -27.12
N SER A 138 14.49 0.60 -26.09
CA SER A 138 15.37 -0.54 -26.26
C SER A 138 14.69 -1.66 -27.04
N VAL A 139 13.45 -1.96 -26.72
CA VAL A 139 12.65 -2.97 -27.44
C VAL A 139 12.40 -2.54 -28.88
N THR A 140 12.07 -1.28 -29.12
CA THR A 140 11.86 -0.73 -30.47
C THR A 140 13.15 -0.78 -31.28
N GLY A 141 14.29 -0.42 -30.69
CA GLY A 141 15.59 -0.48 -31.32
C GLY A 141 15.95 -1.92 -31.74
N LEU A 142 15.75 -2.87 -30.84
CA LEU A 142 15.99 -4.30 -31.12
C LEU A 142 15.09 -4.81 -32.24
N ALA A 143 13.82 -4.48 -32.21
CA ALA A 143 12.87 -4.88 -33.26
C ALA A 143 13.26 -4.29 -34.61
N SER A 144 13.70 -3.04 -34.66
CA SER A 144 14.18 -2.40 -35.86
C SER A 144 15.46 -3.06 -36.42
N MET A 145 16.38 -3.40 -35.56
CA MET A 145 17.61 -4.10 -35.93
C MET A 145 17.30 -5.50 -36.51
N LEU A 146 16.44 -6.25 -35.85
CA LEU A 146 16.02 -7.58 -36.29
C LEU A 146 15.30 -7.51 -37.65
N ALA A 147 14.40 -6.56 -37.81
CA ALA A 147 13.70 -6.36 -39.07
C ALA A 147 14.67 -5.99 -40.22
N HIS A 148 15.69 -5.19 -39.91
CA HIS A 148 16.69 -4.81 -40.89
C HIS A 148 17.58 -5.99 -41.31
N GLU A 149 17.96 -6.85 -40.39
CA GLU A 149 18.75 -8.05 -40.68
C GLU A 149 17.95 -9.07 -41.48
N ILE A 150 16.67 -9.21 -41.22
CA ILE A 150 15.79 -10.15 -41.95
C ILE A 150 15.63 -9.70 -43.40
N LYS A 151 15.65 -8.41 -43.70
CA LYS A 151 15.53 -7.88 -45.04
C LYS A 151 16.83 -8.02 -45.87
N ASN A 152 17.94 -8.15 -45.19
CA ASN A 152 19.23 -8.34 -45.83
C ASN A 152 19.61 -9.82 -45.88
#